data_4c502b7283f714c881cd2a76355b0e9e
#
_entry.id   4c502b7283f714c881cd2a76355b0e9e
#
_cell.length_a   1.000
_cell.length_b   1.000
_cell.length_c   1.000
_cell.angle_alpha   90.00
_cell.angle_beta   90.00
_cell.angle_gamma   90.00
#
_symmetry.space_group_name_H-M   'P 1'
#
loop_
_entity.id
_entity.type
_entity.pdbx_description
1 polymer ?
#
loop_
_entity_poly.entity_id
_entity_poly.type
_entity_poly.pdbx_seq_one_letter_code
_entity_poly.pdbx_strand_id
1 'polypeptide(L)'
;MIVNAWRVRATAEESELPPDGVPFDARLLTEGRAEWLREVGLEPGTPFLISPVLEYDVVLNRFFQSPGMRMKAVNTQFGYARDLAAFLTFLWSARCRKGWRDAGEEDHLAYLAWRRRDAAGPRIAGATWNREVAGVDAFYRWAVRVGHVPTSPVPQIALRPRVGPHLARRTADEQRPATYARDAGGERVAWLPPMEYRVWRDVGVRGYDAAGMPRAGFRGRWAARNATFCDLMVRTGLRLAEQCALTVFEVPWWTSDLGSYTRFWLPKAVAKGGSARWTYVPGSVLGDVDDYRRWDRAEVVADAQAAGRYARWRHPWVVEDPIRPWARRVGSTFRVAVENLALRERRLLLVDTPAGLEPAMLWLGESGQPLSMSAWKEMFAASNRRCRAAGVLLACHAHMLRHTFAVVTLEQLQRGHLAALAEQHPRQREHYTRVFGDPLDWVRRRLGHRSVVTTLVYLHVLAELEMETRMALVPGGWDLPADVIDETVAAA
;
A
#
# COMPACT_ATOMS: atom_id res chain seq x y z
N MET A 1 10.08 26.93 -19.21
CA MET A 1 10.74 26.87 -17.90
C MET A 1 11.69 25.67 -17.90
N ILE A 2 13.01 25.88 -17.96
CA ILE A 2 14.01 24.82 -17.83
C ILE A 2 13.95 24.41 -16.35
N VAL A 3 13.38 23.24 -16.08
CA VAL A 3 13.33 22.71 -14.72
C VAL A 3 14.72 22.19 -14.37
N ASN A 4 15.47 22.94 -13.56
CA ASN A 4 16.82 22.60 -13.07
C ASN A 4 16.80 21.41 -12.09
N ALA A 5 16.17 20.31 -12.45
CA ALA A 5 16.03 19.15 -11.58
C ALA A 5 16.31 17.83 -12.32
N TRP A 6 16.92 16.91 -11.64
CA TRP A 6 17.02 15.52 -12.08
C TRP A 6 15.64 14.88 -12.22
N ARG A 7 15.42 14.13 -13.29
CA ARG A 7 14.12 13.54 -13.61
C ARG A 7 14.19 12.03 -13.56
N VAL A 8 13.19 11.42 -12.91
CA VAL A 8 12.99 9.98 -12.95
C VAL A 8 12.16 9.61 -14.17
N ARG A 9 12.65 8.65 -14.94
CA ARG A 9 11.96 8.03 -16.08
C ARG A 9 11.93 6.52 -15.88
N ALA A 10 11.23 5.83 -16.76
CA ALA A 10 11.16 4.36 -16.78
C ALA A 10 11.35 3.83 -18.20
N THR A 11 11.95 2.65 -18.28
CA THR A 11 11.99 1.90 -19.54
C THR A 11 10.58 1.49 -19.94
N ALA A 12 10.25 1.58 -21.22
CA ALA A 12 8.98 1.15 -21.79
C ALA A 12 9.20 0.12 -22.89
N GLU A 13 8.31 -0.85 -23.01
CA GLU A 13 8.34 -1.83 -24.11
C GLU A 13 8.03 -1.18 -25.46
N GLU A 14 7.06 -0.26 -25.44
CA GLU A 14 6.62 0.48 -26.61
C GLU A 14 6.94 1.96 -26.40
N SER A 15 7.43 2.60 -27.43
CA SER A 15 7.51 4.05 -27.49
C SER A 15 6.18 4.56 -28.04
N GLU A 16 5.43 5.32 -27.25
CA GLU A 16 4.47 6.25 -27.80
C GLU A 16 5.27 7.35 -28.51
N LEU A 17 5.67 7.08 -29.74
CA LEU A 17 6.19 8.12 -30.61
C LEU A 17 5.05 9.09 -30.89
N PRO A 18 5.29 10.41 -30.79
CA PRO A 18 4.33 11.38 -31.30
C PRO A 18 4.07 11.04 -32.77
N PRO A 19 2.78 11.01 -33.18
CA PRO A 19 2.40 10.50 -34.49
C PRO A 19 2.99 11.26 -35.68
N ASP A 20 3.32 12.52 -35.49
CA ASP A 20 3.81 13.39 -36.58
C ASP A 20 5.06 14.17 -36.18
N GLY A 21 6.10 14.13 -37.04
CA GLY A 21 7.30 14.96 -36.90
C GLY A 21 8.54 14.30 -36.30
N VAL A 22 8.54 13.00 -36.05
CA VAL A 22 9.76 12.28 -35.62
C VAL A 22 10.60 11.90 -36.84
N PRO A 23 11.91 12.23 -36.88
CA PRO A 23 12.81 11.81 -37.94
C PRO A 23 12.76 10.28 -38.15
N PHE A 24 12.87 9.85 -39.40
CA PHE A 24 12.86 8.44 -39.79
C PHE A 24 13.81 7.57 -38.97
N ASP A 25 14.98 8.09 -38.65
CA ASP A 25 16.04 7.42 -37.87
C ASP A 25 15.59 7.10 -36.44
N ALA A 26 14.73 7.93 -35.83
CA ALA A 26 14.19 7.65 -34.49
C ALA A 26 13.15 6.52 -34.48
N ARG A 27 12.52 6.23 -35.61
CA ARG A 27 11.61 5.08 -35.76
C ARG A 27 12.37 3.76 -35.79
N LEU A 28 13.54 3.72 -36.44
CA LEU A 28 14.42 2.54 -36.46
C LEU A 28 14.91 2.16 -35.06
N LEU A 29 15.10 3.15 -34.17
CA LEU A 29 15.49 2.89 -32.77
C LEU A 29 14.37 2.27 -31.92
N THR A 30 13.16 2.18 -32.43
CA THR A 30 12.01 1.61 -31.68
C THR A 30 11.63 0.22 -32.17
N GLU A 31 12.02 -0.15 -33.39
CA GLU A 31 11.86 -1.51 -33.89
C GLU A 31 12.79 -2.46 -33.12
N GLY A 32 12.26 -3.60 -32.66
CA GLY A 32 13.03 -4.57 -31.87
C GLY A 32 13.34 -4.16 -30.42
N ARG A 33 12.81 -3.02 -29.92
CA ARG A 33 13.12 -2.51 -28.58
C ARG A 33 12.78 -3.48 -27.47
N ALA A 34 11.65 -4.14 -27.55
CA ALA A 34 11.26 -5.15 -26.56
C ALA A 34 12.21 -6.35 -26.56
N GLU A 35 12.74 -6.70 -27.72
CA GLU A 35 13.72 -7.76 -27.90
C GLU A 35 15.08 -7.33 -27.35
N TRP A 36 15.54 -6.15 -27.71
CA TRP A 36 16.75 -5.55 -27.16
C TRP A 36 16.71 -5.42 -25.63
N LEU A 37 15.60 -4.96 -25.05
CA LEU A 37 15.44 -4.90 -23.58
C LEU A 37 15.58 -6.29 -22.95
N ARG A 38 15.03 -7.34 -23.60
CA ARG A 38 15.19 -8.71 -23.13
C ARG A 38 16.63 -9.22 -23.25
N GLU A 39 17.30 -8.94 -24.35
CA GLU A 39 18.71 -9.30 -24.57
C GLU A 39 19.64 -8.68 -23.55
N VAL A 40 19.47 -7.38 -23.24
CA VAL A 40 20.26 -6.69 -22.21
C VAL A 40 19.74 -6.96 -20.78
N GLY A 41 18.71 -7.79 -20.63
CA GLY A 41 18.13 -8.17 -19.34
C GLY A 41 17.48 -7.02 -18.59
N LEU A 42 16.96 -6.01 -19.29
CA LEU A 42 16.22 -4.89 -18.72
C LEU A 42 14.73 -5.16 -18.75
N GLU A 43 14.09 -5.10 -17.58
CA GLU A 43 12.64 -5.22 -17.49
C GLU A 43 11.97 -3.88 -17.80
N PRO A 44 10.83 -3.89 -18.52
CA PRO A 44 9.99 -2.72 -18.67
C PRO A 44 9.56 -2.16 -17.31
N GLY A 45 9.62 -0.83 -17.18
CA GLY A 45 9.36 -0.16 -15.92
C GLY A 45 10.55 -0.09 -14.98
N THR A 46 11.77 -0.44 -15.42
CA THR A 46 13.00 -0.15 -14.67
C THR A 46 13.22 1.37 -14.63
N PRO A 47 13.35 2.00 -13.44
CA PRO A 47 13.59 3.43 -13.35
C PRO A 47 15.00 3.79 -13.82
N PHE A 48 15.13 5.01 -14.34
CA PHE A 48 16.41 5.64 -14.61
C PHE A 48 16.33 7.15 -14.40
N LEU A 49 17.48 7.80 -14.28
CA LEU A 49 17.61 9.22 -14.04
C LEU A 49 18.20 9.94 -15.26
N ILE A 50 17.65 11.11 -15.53
CA ILE A 50 18.16 12.05 -16.54
C ILE A 50 18.53 13.35 -15.85
N SER A 51 19.70 13.89 -16.16
CA SER A 51 20.20 15.15 -15.61
C SER A 51 19.35 16.36 -16.03
N PRO A 52 19.51 17.52 -15.36
CA PRO A 52 18.84 18.76 -15.77
C PRO A 52 19.18 19.22 -17.20
N VAL A 53 20.32 18.80 -17.73
CA VAL A 53 20.78 19.09 -19.12
C VAL A 53 20.43 17.95 -20.09
N LEU A 54 19.52 17.04 -19.68
CA LEU A 54 19.02 15.91 -20.48
C LEU A 54 20.07 14.82 -20.78
N GLU A 55 21.14 14.74 -20.00
CA GLU A 55 22.15 13.69 -20.13
C GLU A 55 21.75 12.43 -19.37
N TYR A 56 22.06 11.27 -19.96
CA TYR A 56 21.91 9.95 -19.36
C TYR A 56 23.29 9.46 -18.88
N ASP A 57 23.53 9.53 -17.56
CA ASP A 57 24.73 8.94 -16.96
C ASP A 57 24.57 7.41 -16.88
N VAL A 58 25.30 6.72 -17.77
CA VAL A 58 25.28 5.25 -17.88
C VAL A 58 25.73 4.59 -16.57
N VAL A 59 26.77 5.13 -15.93
CA VAL A 59 27.34 4.55 -14.71
C VAL A 59 26.37 4.70 -13.54
N LEU A 60 25.80 5.89 -13.36
CA LEU A 60 24.78 6.11 -12.32
C LEU A 60 23.59 5.17 -12.52
N ASN A 61 23.09 5.06 -13.74
CA ASN A 61 21.89 4.29 -14.04
C ASN A 61 22.11 2.76 -13.98
N ARG A 62 23.33 2.26 -14.03
CA ARG A 62 23.68 0.85 -13.72
C ARG A 62 23.27 0.44 -12.29
N PHE A 63 23.14 1.39 -11.38
CA PHE A 63 22.61 1.10 -10.04
C PHE A 63 21.23 0.46 -10.11
N PHE A 64 20.31 0.99 -10.91
CA PHE A 64 18.95 0.47 -11.04
C PHE A 64 18.91 -0.90 -11.75
N GLN A 65 19.96 -1.23 -12.50
CA GLN A 65 20.13 -2.52 -13.17
C GLN A 65 20.87 -3.55 -12.29
N SER A 66 21.41 -3.12 -11.15
CA SER A 66 22.14 -4.01 -10.26
C SER A 66 21.23 -5.13 -9.70
N PRO A 67 21.78 -6.34 -9.43
CA PRO A 67 20.99 -7.45 -8.90
C PRO A 67 20.22 -7.08 -7.62
N GLY A 68 20.87 -6.32 -6.73
CA GLY A 68 20.23 -5.87 -5.48
C GLY A 68 19.02 -4.95 -5.68
N MET A 69 18.99 -4.15 -6.77
CA MET A 69 17.85 -3.31 -7.12
C MET A 69 16.78 -4.07 -7.90
N ARG A 70 17.16 -4.93 -8.84
CA ARG A 70 16.22 -5.74 -9.64
C ARG A 70 15.36 -6.67 -8.77
N MET A 71 15.90 -7.17 -7.64
CA MET A 71 15.17 -7.99 -6.68
C MET A 71 14.18 -7.19 -5.79
N LYS A 72 14.21 -5.86 -5.83
CA LYS A 72 13.28 -5.01 -5.07
C LYS A 72 11.97 -4.83 -5.83
N ALA A 73 10.87 -4.66 -5.08
CA ALA A 73 9.58 -4.28 -5.67
C ALA A 73 9.73 -2.96 -6.47
N VAL A 74 9.05 -2.87 -7.61
CA VAL A 74 9.08 -1.74 -8.54
C VAL A 74 8.87 -0.39 -7.82
N ASN A 75 7.88 -0.31 -6.92
CA ASN A 75 7.64 0.90 -6.13
C ASN A 75 8.83 1.29 -5.23
N THR A 76 9.60 0.31 -4.75
CA THR A 76 10.83 0.56 -3.97
C THR A 76 11.94 1.10 -4.86
N GLN A 77 12.08 0.55 -6.07
CA GLN A 77 13.04 1.04 -7.07
C GLN A 77 12.74 2.51 -7.44
N PHE A 78 11.48 2.83 -7.72
CA PHE A 78 11.04 4.21 -7.96
C PHE A 78 11.20 5.12 -6.75
N GLY A 79 10.99 4.60 -5.53
CA GLY A 79 11.26 5.32 -4.30
C GLY A 79 12.72 5.77 -4.25
N TYR A 80 13.63 4.84 -4.40
CA TYR A 80 15.08 5.10 -4.41
C TYR A 80 15.49 6.04 -5.55
N ALA A 81 14.88 5.90 -6.74
CA ALA A 81 15.14 6.80 -7.86
C ALA A 81 14.74 8.26 -7.55
N ARG A 82 13.58 8.46 -6.91
CA ARG A 82 13.12 9.80 -6.50
C ARG A 82 13.99 10.38 -5.40
N ASP A 83 14.37 9.57 -4.43
CA ASP A 83 15.22 9.98 -3.31
C ASP A 83 16.60 10.40 -3.81
N LEU A 84 17.19 9.60 -4.70
CA LEU A 84 18.46 9.93 -5.34
C LEU A 84 18.35 11.19 -6.23
N ALA A 85 17.29 11.30 -7.05
CA ALA A 85 17.03 12.47 -7.87
C ALA A 85 16.90 13.75 -7.03
N ALA A 86 16.30 13.70 -5.85
CA ALA A 86 16.17 14.82 -4.94
C ALA A 86 17.55 15.26 -4.41
N PHE A 87 18.41 14.33 -4.01
CA PHE A 87 19.78 14.61 -3.58
C PHE A 87 20.63 15.19 -4.72
N LEU A 88 20.60 14.58 -5.91
CA LEU A 88 21.32 15.08 -7.08
C LEU A 88 20.84 16.45 -7.55
N THR A 89 19.55 16.74 -7.42
CA THR A 89 18.99 18.07 -7.70
C THR A 89 19.53 19.10 -6.71
N PHE A 90 19.67 18.73 -5.43
CA PHE A 90 20.29 19.60 -4.43
C PHE A 90 21.76 19.87 -4.77
N LEU A 91 22.54 18.85 -5.12
CA LEU A 91 23.94 19.03 -5.57
C LEU A 91 24.03 19.97 -6.78
N TRP A 92 23.12 19.79 -7.74
CA TRP A 92 23.09 20.63 -8.93
C TRP A 92 22.75 22.09 -8.61
N SER A 93 21.72 22.31 -7.81
CA SER A 93 21.14 23.64 -7.59
C SER A 93 21.86 24.43 -6.50
N ALA A 94 22.34 23.77 -5.43
CA ALA A 94 22.86 24.39 -4.22
C ALA A 94 24.36 24.15 -3.98
N ARG A 95 24.99 23.25 -4.78
CA ARG A 95 26.41 22.88 -4.61
C ARG A 95 27.19 23.02 -5.93
N CYS A 96 26.98 24.12 -6.64
CA CYS A 96 27.74 24.49 -7.86
C CYS A 96 27.74 23.39 -8.94
N ARG A 97 26.60 22.73 -9.17
CA ARG A 97 26.45 21.62 -10.14
C ARG A 97 27.38 20.43 -9.85
N LYS A 98 27.71 20.20 -8.58
CA LYS A 98 28.58 19.11 -8.16
C LYS A 98 28.04 17.77 -8.66
N GLY A 99 28.94 16.95 -9.22
CA GLY A 99 28.63 15.59 -9.65
C GLY A 99 28.45 14.64 -8.47
N TRP A 100 27.76 13.52 -8.69
CA TRP A 100 27.57 12.52 -7.64
C TRP A 100 28.88 11.86 -7.19
N ARG A 101 29.92 11.84 -8.05
CA ARG A 101 31.25 11.28 -7.72
C ARG A 101 32.05 12.16 -6.77
N ASP A 102 31.75 13.45 -6.78
CA ASP A 102 32.49 14.47 -6.03
C ASP A 102 31.77 14.84 -4.71
N ALA A 103 30.61 14.25 -4.46
CA ALA A 103 29.83 14.50 -3.26
C ALA A 103 30.53 13.95 -2.01
N GLY A 104 30.73 14.81 -1.02
CA GLY A 104 31.34 14.49 0.27
C GLY A 104 30.33 14.54 1.42
N GLU A 105 30.80 14.22 2.63
CA GLU A 105 29.99 14.24 3.85
C GLU A 105 29.39 15.64 4.12
N GLU A 106 30.12 16.70 3.83
CA GLU A 106 29.65 18.09 3.96
C GLU A 106 28.42 18.38 3.07
N ASP A 107 28.35 17.78 1.88
CA ASP A 107 27.21 17.93 0.98
C ASP A 107 25.97 17.21 1.51
N HIS A 108 26.17 16.04 2.10
CA HIS A 108 25.10 15.31 2.77
C HIS A 108 24.57 16.04 4.01
N LEU A 109 25.47 16.63 4.82
CA LEU A 109 25.08 17.44 5.99
C LEU A 109 24.36 18.73 5.57
N ALA A 110 24.80 19.39 4.51
CA ALA A 110 24.10 20.54 3.93
C ALA A 110 22.70 20.14 3.39
N TYR A 111 22.59 18.97 2.74
CA TYR A 111 21.31 18.43 2.30
C TYR A 111 20.37 18.16 3.47
N LEU A 112 20.88 17.57 4.58
CA LEU A 112 20.11 17.38 5.83
C LEU A 112 19.61 18.71 6.38
N ALA A 113 20.48 19.72 6.47
CA ALA A 113 20.11 21.05 6.96
C ALA A 113 18.99 21.66 6.11
N TRP A 114 19.15 21.64 4.79
CA TRP A 114 18.13 22.17 3.86
C TRP A 114 16.80 21.42 3.97
N ARG A 115 16.86 20.07 3.99
CA ARG A 115 15.63 19.26 4.04
C ARG A 115 14.84 19.38 5.35
N ARG A 116 15.53 19.57 6.48
CA ARG A 116 14.96 19.44 7.82
C ARG A 116 14.88 20.74 8.63
N ARG A 117 15.81 21.68 8.41
CA ARG A 117 16.03 22.81 9.33
C ARG A 117 15.91 24.17 8.68
N ASP A 118 16.32 24.32 7.44
CA ASP A 118 16.33 25.58 6.71
C ASP A 118 14.91 26.16 6.61
N ALA A 119 14.80 27.48 6.84
CA ALA A 119 13.53 28.21 6.72
C ALA A 119 13.02 28.23 5.28
N ALA A 120 13.91 28.26 4.29
CA ALA A 120 13.60 28.21 2.87
C ALA A 120 13.46 26.76 2.34
N GLY A 121 13.76 25.76 3.18
CA GLY A 121 13.69 24.35 2.83
C GLY A 121 12.31 23.74 3.07
N PRO A 122 12.09 22.50 2.62
CA PRO A 122 10.77 21.85 2.69
C PRO A 122 10.39 21.33 4.08
N ARG A 123 11.29 21.33 5.05
CA ARG A 123 11.08 20.90 6.46
C ARG A 123 10.35 19.55 6.59
N ILE A 124 10.83 18.55 5.88
CA ILE A 124 10.23 17.22 5.86
C ILE A 124 10.25 16.51 7.21
N ALA A 125 9.29 15.64 7.45
CA ALA A 125 9.21 14.79 8.66
C ALA A 125 10.40 13.82 8.75
N GLY A 126 10.77 13.38 9.97
CA GLY A 126 11.87 12.46 10.21
C GLY A 126 11.74 11.13 9.47
N ALA A 127 10.53 10.58 9.38
CA ALA A 127 10.28 9.35 8.62
C ALA A 127 10.56 9.52 7.11
N THR A 128 10.17 10.67 6.52
CA THR A 128 10.47 10.99 5.12
C THR A 128 11.96 11.13 4.90
N TRP A 129 12.67 11.83 5.81
CA TRP A 129 14.11 11.97 5.77
C TRP A 129 14.82 10.60 5.83
N ASN A 130 14.45 9.74 6.78
CA ASN A 130 15.07 8.42 6.93
C ASN A 130 14.88 7.55 5.68
N ARG A 131 13.72 7.67 5.01
CA ARG A 131 13.48 7.00 3.73
C ARG A 131 14.38 7.55 2.63
N GLU A 132 14.50 8.87 2.51
CA GLU A 132 15.37 9.51 1.51
C GLU A 132 16.84 9.13 1.69
N VAL A 133 17.32 9.22 2.91
CA VAL A 133 18.71 8.80 3.25
C VAL A 133 18.93 7.34 2.92
N ALA A 134 17.97 6.45 3.21
CA ALA A 134 18.10 5.03 2.87
C ALA A 134 18.28 4.79 1.37
N GLY A 135 17.61 5.57 0.51
CA GLY A 135 17.77 5.51 -0.95
C GLY A 135 19.14 6.00 -1.40
N VAL A 136 19.59 7.14 -0.89
CA VAL A 136 20.91 7.71 -1.18
C VAL A 136 22.03 6.80 -0.67
N ASP A 137 21.93 6.30 0.55
CA ASP A 137 22.88 5.37 1.16
C ASP A 137 23.02 4.07 0.35
N ALA A 138 21.90 3.52 -0.09
CA ALA A 138 21.91 2.30 -0.90
C ALA A 138 22.66 2.50 -2.23
N PHE A 139 22.52 3.68 -2.87
CA PHE A 139 23.26 4.03 -4.07
C PHE A 139 24.75 4.14 -3.80
N TYR A 140 25.15 4.90 -2.79
CA TYR A 140 26.58 5.11 -2.50
C TYR A 140 27.27 3.85 -1.98
N ARG A 141 26.62 3.00 -1.21
CA ARG A 141 27.16 1.68 -0.84
C ARG A 141 27.41 0.81 -2.08
N TRP A 142 26.50 0.85 -3.06
CA TRP A 142 26.72 0.18 -4.33
C TRP A 142 27.91 0.81 -5.08
N ALA A 143 27.98 2.13 -5.18
CA ALA A 143 29.03 2.84 -5.90
C ALA A 143 30.43 2.59 -5.31
N VAL A 144 30.56 2.58 -3.98
CA VAL A 144 31.81 2.21 -3.27
C VAL A 144 32.17 0.76 -3.57
N ARG A 145 31.23 -0.18 -3.45
CA ARG A 145 31.49 -1.61 -3.67
C ARG A 145 31.97 -1.93 -5.07
N VAL A 146 31.49 -1.19 -6.10
CA VAL A 146 31.92 -1.39 -7.49
C VAL A 146 33.08 -0.44 -7.90
N GLY A 147 33.64 0.33 -6.97
CA GLY A 147 34.81 1.16 -7.17
C GLY A 147 34.56 2.46 -7.96
N HIS A 148 33.31 2.94 -8.03
CA HIS A 148 32.98 4.19 -8.72
C HIS A 148 33.27 5.44 -7.88
N VAL A 149 33.28 5.31 -6.57
CA VAL A 149 33.68 6.34 -5.60
C VAL A 149 34.48 5.69 -4.47
N PRO A 150 35.45 6.40 -3.86
CA PRO A 150 36.26 5.83 -2.79
C PRO A 150 35.50 5.71 -1.47
N THR A 151 34.60 6.64 -1.17
CA THR A 151 33.84 6.72 0.08
C THR A 151 32.41 7.15 -0.16
N SER A 152 31.53 6.86 0.80
CA SER A 152 30.15 7.35 0.78
C SER A 152 30.06 8.74 1.43
N PRO A 153 29.28 9.68 0.86
CA PRO A 153 28.98 10.95 1.52
C PRO A 153 28.04 10.79 2.72
N VAL A 154 27.39 9.62 2.88
CA VAL A 154 26.48 9.36 3.99
C VAL A 154 27.27 8.78 5.15
N PRO A 155 27.45 9.51 6.27
CA PRO A 155 28.21 9.03 7.43
C PRO A 155 27.51 7.83 8.06
N GLN A 156 28.29 6.87 8.52
CA GLN A 156 27.81 5.60 9.05
C GLN A 156 28.12 5.47 10.55
N ILE A 157 27.22 4.83 11.29
CA ILE A 157 27.47 4.36 12.65
C ILE A 157 27.29 2.85 12.75
N ALA A 158 28.16 2.20 13.49
CA ALA A 158 28.03 0.78 13.79
C ALA A 158 26.77 0.52 14.65
N LEU A 159 26.05 -0.53 14.31
CA LEU A 159 24.91 -0.96 15.10
C LEU A 159 25.41 -1.85 16.25
N ARG A 160 25.02 -1.51 17.50
CA ARG A 160 25.31 -2.37 18.64
C ARG A 160 24.69 -3.76 18.43
N PRO A 161 25.42 -4.84 18.74
CA PRO A 161 24.86 -6.20 18.69
C PRO A 161 23.59 -6.29 19.52
N ARG A 162 22.55 -6.92 18.97
CA ARG A 162 21.36 -7.23 19.76
C ARG A 162 21.62 -8.51 20.55
N VAL A 163 21.48 -8.43 21.86
CA VAL A 163 21.57 -9.58 22.76
C VAL A 163 20.13 -10.00 23.10
N GLY A 164 19.76 -11.23 22.75
CA GLY A 164 18.46 -11.81 23.09
C GLY A 164 18.16 -13.09 22.30
N PRO A 165 17.53 -14.11 22.93
CA PRO A 165 17.35 -15.45 22.34
C PRO A 165 16.43 -15.50 21.11
N HIS A 166 15.62 -14.46 20.86
CA HIS A 166 14.66 -14.40 19.76
C HIS A 166 14.95 -13.29 18.73
N LEU A 167 16.09 -12.62 18.84
CA LEU A 167 16.47 -11.53 17.94
C LEU A 167 17.48 -12.04 16.91
N ALA A 168 17.23 -11.79 15.63
CA ALA A 168 18.18 -12.10 14.58
C ALA A 168 19.55 -11.51 14.94
N ARG A 169 20.58 -12.36 14.95
CA ARG A 169 21.96 -11.98 15.25
C ARG A 169 22.39 -10.92 14.22
N ARG A 170 22.71 -9.72 14.68
CA ARG A 170 23.37 -8.70 13.86
C ARG A 170 24.84 -9.06 13.76
N THR A 171 25.37 -9.00 12.55
CA THR A 171 26.82 -9.10 12.33
C THR A 171 27.48 -7.82 12.82
N ALA A 172 28.75 -7.92 13.27
CA ALA A 172 29.50 -6.77 13.75
C ALA A 172 29.68 -5.66 12.70
N ASP A 173 29.50 -5.99 11.43
CA ASP A 173 29.66 -5.07 10.28
C ASP A 173 28.36 -4.35 9.88
N GLU A 174 27.24 -4.58 10.59
CA GLU A 174 25.99 -3.86 10.27
C GLU A 174 26.10 -2.38 10.65
N GLN A 175 26.11 -1.55 9.64
CA GLN A 175 26.13 -0.09 9.75
C GLN A 175 24.81 0.52 9.32
N ARG A 176 24.49 1.69 9.85
CA ARG A 176 23.36 2.52 9.43
C ARG A 176 23.79 3.97 9.27
N PRO A 177 23.10 4.76 8.45
CA PRO A 177 23.31 6.20 8.38
C PRO A 177 23.26 6.86 9.77
N ALA A 178 24.30 7.61 10.10
CA ALA A 178 24.41 8.36 11.36
C ALA A 178 23.37 9.47 11.44
N THR A 179 22.94 9.97 10.29
CA THR A 179 22.02 11.11 10.14
C THR A 179 20.55 10.73 10.20
N TYR A 180 20.22 9.48 10.52
CA TYR A 180 18.82 9.12 10.72
C TYR A 180 18.17 9.95 11.83
N ALA A 181 17.04 10.52 11.53
CA ALA A 181 16.24 11.31 12.46
C ALA A 181 15.64 10.40 13.56
N ARG A 182 15.72 10.86 14.80
CA ARG A 182 15.19 10.14 15.97
C ARG A 182 13.68 10.33 16.14
N ASP A 183 13.14 11.42 15.62
CA ASP A 183 11.71 11.78 15.60
C ASP A 183 10.90 11.07 14.50
N ALA A 184 11.48 10.05 13.88
CA ALA A 184 10.81 9.25 12.85
C ALA A 184 9.76 8.25 13.41
N GLY A 185 9.67 8.11 14.73
CA GLY A 185 8.72 7.27 15.43
C GLY A 185 7.61 8.07 16.10
N GLY A 186 6.45 7.47 16.34
CA GLY A 186 5.34 8.10 17.08
C GLY A 186 4.22 8.67 16.21
N GLU A 187 4.11 8.27 14.94
CA GLU A 187 2.90 8.57 14.17
C GLU A 187 1.67 7.98 14.89
N ARG A 188 0.71 8.86 15.23
CA ARG A 188 -0.60 8.39 15.69
C ARG A 188 -1.23 7.56 14.59
N VAL A 189 -1.70 6.38 14.95
CA VAL A 189 -2.45 5.53 14.03
C VAL A 189 -3.78 6.19 13.75
N ALA A 190 -3.94 6.75 12.56
CA ALA A 190 -5.22 7.27 12.13
C ALA A 190 -6.15 6.10 11.76
N TRP A 191 -7.30 6.03 12.40
CA TRP A 191 -8.36 5.05 12.17
C TRP A 191 -9.72 5.70 12.36
N LEU A 192 -10.78 5.06 11.89
CA LEU A 192 -12.16 5.53 12.06
C LEU A 192 -12.94 4.55 12.93
N PRO A 193 -13.57 5.01 14.03
CA PRO A 193 -14.56 4.23 14.71
C PRO A 193 -15.67 3.74 13.76
N PRO A 194 -16.34 2.60 14.02
CA PRO A 194 -17.32 2.04 13.12
C PRO A 194 -18.45 2.99 12.71
N MET A 195 -18.91 3.85 13.63
CA MET A 195 -19.94 4.85 13.34
C MET A 195 -19.42 5.94 12.41
N GLU A 196 -18.23 6.47 12.67
CA GLU A 196 -17.60 7.49 11.81
C GLU A 196 -17.30 6.93 10.41
N TYR A 197 -16.86 5.68 10.33
CA TYR A 197 -16.70 5.00 9.05
C TYR A 197 -17.99 4.95 8.26
N ARG A 198 -19.13 4.58 8.91
CA ARG A 198 -20.43 4.56 8.24
C ARG A 198 -20.84 5.94 7.74
N VAL A 199 -20.72 6.97 8.58
CA VAL A 199 -21.02 8.36 8.18
C VAL A 199 -20.14 8.78 6.99
N TRP A 200 -18.84 8.55 7.05
CA TRP A 200 -17.93 8.85 5.94
C TRP A 200 -18.32 8.09 4.66
N ARG A 201 -18.61 6.79 4.77
CA ARG A 201 -19.03 5.96 3.64
C ARG A 201 -20.34 6.46 3.01
N ASP A 202 -21.33 6.71 3.84
CA ASP A 202 -22.68 7.02 3.36
C ASP A 202 -22.73 8.45 2.78
N VAL A 203 -22.14 9.43 3.44
CA VAL A 203 -22.05 10.80 2.91
C VAL A 203 -21.02 10.90 1.79
N GLY A 204 -19.82 10.39 2.00
CA GLY A 204 -18.71 10.55 1.07
C GLY A 204 -18.79 9.64 -0.15
N VAL A 205 -19.08 8.35 0.02
CA VAL A 205 -19.04 7.38 -1.07
C VAL A 205 -20.41 7.21 -1.70
N ARG A 206 -21.48 7.01 -0.89
CA ARG A 206 -22.84 6.80 -1.37
C ARG A 206 -23.58 8.07 -1.74
N GLY A 207 -23.10 9.24 -1.28
CA GLY A 207 -23.68 10.54 -1.61
C GLY A 207 -24.98 10.84 -0.86
N TYR A 208 -25.12 10.31 0.35
CA TYR A 208 -26.22 10.67 1.24
C TYR A 208 -25.92 12.01 1.92
N ASP A 209 -26.96 12.64 2.48
CA ASP A 209 -26.77 13.78 3.37
C ASP A 209 -26.44 13.32 4.81
N ALA A 210 -26.20 14.29 5.71
CA ALA A 210 -25.89 13.98 7.11
C ALA A 210 -27.08 13.35 7.87
N ALA A 211 -28.30 13.48 7.37
CA ALA A 211 -29.51 12.83 7.91
C ALA A 211 -29.74 11.41 7.35
N GLY A 212 -28.87 10.94 6.46
CA GLY A 212 -28.96 9.61 5.86
C GLY A 212 -29.90 9.51 4.66
N MET A 213 -30.36 10.63 4.10
CA MET A 213 -31.21 10.68 2.93
C MET A 213 -30.39 10.81 1.65
N PRO A 214 -30.84 10.23 0.50
CA PRO A 214 -30.18 10.43 -0.78
C PRO A 214 -30.09 11.92 -1.14
N ARG A 215 -28.88 12.43 -1.37
CA ARG A 215 -28.68 13.84 -1.70
C ARG A 215 -29.19 14.15 -3.11
N ALA A 216 -30.03 15.15 -3.24
CA ALA A 216 -30.52 15.62 -4.52
C ALA A 216 -29.36 16.00 -5.46
N GLY A 217 -29.41 15.52 -6.71
CA GLY A 217 -28.38 15.80 -7.72
C GLY A 217 -27.11 14.94 -7.64
N PHE A 218 -27.00 14.03 -6.69
CA PHE A 218 -25.88 13.07 -6.67
C PHE A 218 -26.09 12.02 -7.79
N ARG A 219 -25.15 11.97 -8.73
CA ARG A 219 -25.19 11.04 -9.88
C ARG A 219 -24.06 10.00 -9.78
N GLY A 220 -23.92 9.37 -8.63
CA GLY A 220 -22.88 8.38 -8.38
C GLY A 220 -23.25 6.99 -8.89
N ARG A 221 -23.22 6.75 -10.21
CA ARG A 221 -23.49 5.43 -10.82
C ARG A 221 -22.73 4.30 -10.11
N TRP A 222 -21.50 4.57 -9.68
CA TRP A 222 -20.62 3.59 -9.05
C TRP A 222 -20.59 3.64 -7.51
N ALA A 223 -21.57 4.28 -6.90
CA ALA A 223 -21.63 4.46 -5.46
C ALA A 223 -21.70 3.12 -4.71
N ALA A 224 -22.52 2.19 -5.17
CA ALA A 224 -22.66 0.84 -4.60
C ALA A 224 -21.33 0.07 -4.68
N ARG A 225 -20.74 -0.07 -5.87
CA ARG A 225 -19.42 -0.70 -6.05
C ARG A 225 -18.34 -0.09 -5.16
N ASN A 226 -18.29 1.25 -5.10
CA ASN A 226 -17.28 1.95 -4.30
C ASN A 226 -17.48 1.74 -2.80
N ALA A 227 -18.72 1.68 -2.32
CA ALA A 227 -19.05 1.35 -0.94
C ALA A 227 -18.66 -0.10 -0.62
N THR A 228 -19.04 -1.07 -1.48
CA THR A 228 -18.65 -2.48 -1.35
C THR A 228 -17.13 -2.65 -1.31
N PHE A 229 -16.39 -1.89 -2.14
CA PHE A 229 -14.93 -1.88 -2.08
C PHE A 229 -14.40 -1.43 -0.71
N CYS A 230 -14.97 -0.36 -0.14
CA CYS A 230 -14.56 0.14 1.17
C CYS A 230 -14.97 -0.82 2.29
N ASP A 231 -16.19 -1.38 2.22
CA ASP A 231 -16.70 -2.35 3.20
C ASP A 231 -15.85 -3.64 3.20
N LEU A 232 -15.47 -4.15 2.03
CA LEU A 232 -14.55 -5.29 1.95
C LEU A 232 -13.19 -4.95 2.57
N MET A 233 -12.64 -3.75 2.33
CA MET A 233 -11.34 -3.35 2.87
C MET A 233 -11.36 -3.20 4.39
N VAL A 234 -12.37 -2.53 4.95
CA VAL A 234 -12.47 -2.31 6.40
C VAL A 234 -12.82 -3.59 7.18
N ARG A 235 -13.41 -4.59 6.52
CA ARG A 235 -13.79 -5.87 7.15
C ARG A 235 -12.77 -6.99 6.95
N THR A 236 -11.78 -6.82 6.05
CA THR A 236 -10.75 -7.83 5.76
C THR A 236 -9.34 -7.37 6.09
N GLY A 237 -9.12 -6.07 6.23
CA GLY A 237 -7.80 -5.48 6.44
C GLY A 237 -6.85 -5.64 5.26
N LEU A 238 -7.33 -5.89 4.06
CA LEU A 238 -6.52 -5.96 2.84
C LEU A 238 -5.83 -4.63 2.57
N ARG A 239 -4.62 -4.69 2.02
CA ARG A 239 -3.97 -3.49 1.48
C ARG A 239 -4.62 -3.09 0.15
N LEU A 240 -4.57 -1.80 -0.19
CA LEU A 240 -5.12 -1.30 -1.45
C LEU A 240 -4.63 -2.11 -2.66
N ALA A 241 -3.33 -2.36 -2.75
CA ALA A 241 -2.76 -3.14 -3.85
C ALA A 241 -3.22 -4.60 -3.86
N GLU A 242 -3.41 -5.22 -2.69
CA GLU A 242 -3.91 -6.58 -2.53
C GLU A 242 -5.37 -6.65 -2.99
N GLN A 243 -6.21 -5.72 -2.56
CA GLN A 243 -7.62 -5.67 -2.95
C GLN A 243 -7.83 -5.32 -4.42
N CYS A 244 -7.01 -4.42 -4.97
CA CYS A 244 -7.00 -4.13 -6.40
C CYS A 244 -6.54 -5.31 -7.26
N ALA A 245 -5.84 -6.30 -6.67
CA ALA A 245 -5.34 -7.48 -7.38
C ALA A 245 -6.29 -8.67 -7.32
N LEU A 246 -7.39 -8.59 -6.58
CA LEU A 246 -8.36 -9.67 -6.49
C LEU A 246 -9.01 -9.94 -7.84
N THR A 247 -9.14 -11.22 -8.16
CA THR A 247 -9.87 -11.72 -9.31
C THR A 247 -11.18 -12.37 -8.86
N VAL A 248 -11.99 -12.76 -9.79
CA VAL A 248 -13.22 -13.51 -9.52
C VAL A 248 -12.96 -14.91 -8.92
N PHE A 249 -11.70 -15.38 -8.97
CA PHE A 249 -11.33 -16.70 -8.47
C PHE A 249 -11.00 -16.73 -6.98
N GLU A 250 -10.51 -15.64 -6.37
CA GLU A 250 -10.16 -15.64 -4.97
C GLU A 250 -11.37 -15.43 -4.05
N VAL A 251 -12.24 -14.49 -4.40
CA VAL A 251 -13.40 -14.16 -3.54
C VAL A 251 -14.53 -15.13 -3.79
N PRO A 252 -14.94 -15.93 -2.78
CA PRO A 252 -16.01 -16.92 -2.95
C PRO A 252 -17.35 -16.24 -3.26
N TRP A 253 -18.27 -17.00 -3.82
CA TRP A 253 -19.67 -16.59 -3.92
C TRP A 253 -20.33 -16.77 -2.56
N TRP A 254 -21.24 -15.87 -2.23
CA TRP A 254 -22.07 -16.03 -1.04
C TRP A 254 -23.13 -17.11 -1.27
N THR A 255 -23.29 -18.00 -0.29
CA THR A 255 -24.37 -18.97 -0.23
C THR A 255 -24.98 -18.95 1.15
N SER A 256 -26.27 -19.28 1.28
CA SER A 256 -26.99 -19.29 2.56
C SER A 256 -26.39 -20.23 3.59
N ASP A 257 -25.66 -21.26 3.14
CA ASP A 257 -25.04 -22.28 4.00
C ASP A 257 -23.71 -21.81 4.60
N LEU A 258 -23.17 -20.68 4.13
CA LEU A 258 -21.97 -20.08 4.69
C LEU A 258 -22.31 -19.47 6.05
N GLY A 259 -21.51 -19.80 7.07
CA GLY A 259 -21.60 -19.19 8.40
C GLY A 259 -21.38 -17.69 8.36
N SER A 260 -21.41 -17.05 9.53
CA SER A 260 -21.23 -15.58 9.66
C SER A 260 -19.98 -15.03 8.98
N TYR A 261 -18.95 -15.86 8.80
CA TYR A 261 -17.69 -15.54 8.14
C TYR A 261 -17.24 -16.64 7.20
N THR A 262 -16.80 -16.25 6.02
CA THR A 262 -16.16 -17.12 5.02
C THR A 262 -14.71 -16.71 4.86
N ARG A 263 -13.84 -17.65 4.47
CA ARG A 263 -12.43 -17.37 4.23
C ARG A 263 -12.05 -17.58 2.76
N PHE A 264 -11.11 -16.79 2.29
CA PHE A 264 -10.44 -16.99 1.00
C PHE A 264 -8.93 -16.82 1.14
N TRP A 265 -8.20 -17.42 0.23
CA TRP A 265 -6.74 -17.37 0.22
C TRP A 265 -6.24 -16.16 -0.54
N LEU A 266 -5.37 -15.35 0.08
CA LEU A 266 -4.64 -14.28 -0.59
C LEU A 266 -3.28 -14.83 -1.07
N PRO A 267 -3.05 -14.94 -2.39
CA PRO A 267 -1.86 -15.56 -2.94
C PRO A 267 -0.58 -14.76 -2.69
N LYS A 268 0.56 -15.47 -2.69
CA LYS A 268 1.89 -14.88 -2.46
C LYS A 268 2.24 -13.80 -3.50
N ALA A 269 1.86 -13.99 -4.77
CA ALA A 269 2.18 -13.08 -5.86
C ALA A 269 1.60 -11.68 -5.69
N VAL A 270 0.45 -11.55 -5.02
CA VAL A 270 -0.22 -10.25 -4.80
C VAL A 270 -0.02 -9.73 -3.38
N ALA A 271 0.34 -10.59 -2.43
CA ALA A 271 0.57 -10.21 -1.04
C ALA A 271 1.89 -9.45 -0.88
N LYS A 272 1.85 -8.27 -0.24
CA LYS A 272 3.05 -7.46 0.00
C LYS A 272 4.13 -8.27 0.73
N GLY A 273 5.32 -8.34 0.14
CA GLY A 273 6.46 -9.09 0.69
C GLY A 273 6.23 -10.60 0.70
N GLY A 274 5.31 -11.12 -0.13
CA GLY A 274 5.02 -12.54 -0.24
C GLY A 274 4.31 -13.14 0.97
N SER A 275 3.62 -12.33 1.80
CA SER A 275 2.90 -12.78 2.99
C SER A 275 1.51 -13.34 2.65
N ALA A 276 1.49 -14.49 1.95
CA ALA A 276 0.25 -15.22 1.67
C ALA A 276 -0.50 -15.57 2.96
N ARG A 277 -1.83 -15.52 2.92
CA ARG A 277 -2.64 -15.72 4.12
C ARG A 277 -4.11 -15.97 3.83
N TRP A 278 -4.78 -16.60 4.80
CA TRP A 278 -6.24 -16.63 4.82
C TRP A 278 -6.80 -15.27 5.22
N THR A 279 -7.78 -14.81 4.46
CA THR A 279 -8.55 -13.60 4.72
C THR A 279 -9.98 -14.01 5.04
N TYR A 280 -10.57 -13.39 6.08
CA TYR A 280 -11.93 -13.67 6.51
C TYR A 280 -12.83 -12.50 6.11
N VAL A 281 -13.99 -12.83 5.59
CA VAL A 281 -14.98 -11.86 5.12
C VAL A 281 -16.36 -12.21 5.68
N PRO A 282 -17.10 -11.23 6.21
CA PRO A 282 -18.47 -11.46 6.67
C PRO A 282 -19.42 -11.77 5.51
N GLY A 283 -20.42 -12.60 5.75
CA GLY A 283 -21.44 -12.97 4.75
C GLY A 283 -22.17 -11.77 4.15
N SER A 284 -22.47 -10.74 4.95
CA SER A 284 -23.09 -9.50 4.47
C SER A 284 -22.26 -8.78 3.41
N VAL A 285 -20.94 -8.71 3.61
CA VAL A 285 -20.03 -8.08 2.64
C VAL A 285 -19.89 -8.93 1.37
N LEU A 286 -19.93 -10.27 1.52
CA LEU A 286 -19.97 -11.17 0.35
C LEU A 286 -21.24 -10.97 -0.46
N GLY A 287 -22.39 -10.81 0.19
CA GLY A 287 -23.65 -10.48 -0.48
C GLY A 287 -23.52 -9.21 -1.33
N ASP A 288 -22.97 -8.12 -0.76
CA ASP A 288 -22.73 -6.87 -1.50
C ASP A 288 -21.76 -7.07 -2.69
N VAL A 289 -20.73 -7.91 -2.53
CA VAL A 289 -19.80 -8.26 -3.62
C VAL A 289 -20.51 -9.05 -4.71
N ASP A 290 -21.41 -9.96 -4.35
CA ASP A 290 -22.15 -10.75 -5.31
C ASP A 290 -23.19 -9.92 -6.07
N ASP A 291 -23.86 -8.98 -5.39
CA ASP A 291 -24.73 -8.01 -6.05
C ASP A 291 -23.96 -7.19 -7.07
N TYR A 292 -22.77 -6.68 -6.70
CA TYR A 292 -21.89 -6.02 -7.64
C TYR A 292 -21.51 -6.91 -8.84
N ARG A 293 -21.18 -8.21 -8.60
CA ARG A 293 -20.83 -9.15 -9.67
C ARG A 293 -21.99 -9.39 -10.63
N ARG A 294 -23.20 -9.59 -10.08
CA ARG A 294 -24.40 -9.97 -10.82
C ARG A 294 -24.97 -8.83 -11.64
N TRP A 295 -24.83 -7.60 -11.14
CA TRP A 295 -25.47 -6.43 -11.76
C TRP A 295 -24.44 -5.48 -12.38
N ASP A 296 -23.79 -4.67 -11.60
CA ASP A 296 -22.91 -3.60 -12.10
C ASP A 296 -21.75 -4.13 -12.96
N ARG A 297 -21.09 -5.22 -12.49
CA ARG A 297 -19.96 -5.82 -13.21
C ARG A 297 -20.43 -6.52 -14.48
N ALA A 298 -21.52 -7.27 -14.42
CA ALA A 298 -22.07 -7.99 -15.57
C ALA A 298 -22.49 -7.03 -16.69
N GLU A 299 -23.12 -5.90 -16.36
CA GLU A 299 -23.52 -4.87 -17.32
C GLU A 299 -22.29 -4.32 -18.08
N VAL A 300 -21.24 -3.86 -17.37
CA VAL A 300 -20.07 -3.29 -18.04
C VAL A 300 -19.27 -4.32 -18.83
N VAL A 301 -19.31 -5.60 -18.42
CA VAL A 301 -18.70 -6.70 -19.18
C VAL A 301 -19.45 -6.91 -20.47
N ALA A 302 -20.78 -7.00 -20.44
CA ALA A 302 -21.61 -7.16 -21.62
C ALA A 302 -21.42 -6.01 -22.62
N ASP A 303 -21.43 -4.76 -22.16
CA ASP A 303 -21.17 -3.58 -22.99
C ASP A 303 -19.78 -3.60 -23.63
N ALA A 304 -18.77 -4.05 -22.88
CA ALA A 304 -17.41 -4.13 -23.39
C ALA A 304 -17.21 -5.28 -24.38
N GLN A 305 -17.91 -6.42 -24.17
CA GLN A 305 -17.96 -7.54 -25.12
C GLN A 305 -18.64 -7.12 -26.43
N ALA A 306 -19.81 -6.48 -26.35
CA ALA A 306 -20.53 -5.99 -27.51
C ALA A 306 -19.70 -4.98 -28.34
N ALA A 307 -18.88 -4.17 -27.66
CA ALA A 307 -17.96 -3.23 -28.30
C ALA A 307 -16.64 -3.87 -28.77
N GLY A 308 -16.45 -5.17 -28.58
CA GLY A 308 -15.22 -5.90 -28.95
C GLY A 308 -13.97 -5.42 -28.23
N ARG A 309 -14.09 -4.84 -27.01
CA ARG A 309 -12.96 -4.22 -26.31
C ARG A 309 -11.93 -5.22 -25.88
N TYR A 310 -12.31 -6.41 -25.41
CA TYR A 310 -11.40 -7.41 -24.91
C TYR A 310 -10.60 -8.13 -26.00
N ALA A 311 -11.16 -8.25 -27.20
CA ALA A 311 -10.46 -8.79 -28.36
C ALA A 311 -9.27 -7.91 -28.82
N ARG A 312 -9.26 -6.63 -28.43
CA ARG A 312 -8.19 -5.66 -28.74
C ARG A 312 -7.04 -5.66 -27.72
N TRP A 313 -7.13 -6.47 -26.66
CA TRP A 313 -6.05 -6.54 -25.67
C TRP A 313 -4.81 -7.19 -26.29
N ARG A 314 -3.69 -6.55 -26.13
CA ARG A 314 -2.41 -7.06 -26.60
C ARG A 314 -1.84 -8.08 -25.60
N HIS A 315 -1.49 -9.24 -26.09
CA HIS A 315 -0.87 -10.33 -25.31
C HIS A 315 -1.59 -10.68 -24.00
N PRO A 316 -2.92 -10.89 -24.01
CA PRO A 316 -3.65 -11.23 -22.80
C PRO A 316 -3.25 -12.62 -22.29
N TRP A 317 -3.41 -12.80 -20.99
CA TRP A 317 -3.51 -14.11 -20.39
C TRP A 317 -4.96 -14.59 -20.47
N VAL A 318 -5.19 -15.85 -20.81
CA VAL A 318 -6.54 -16.41 -20.91
C VAL A 318 -6.67 -17.65 -20.04
N VAL A 319 -7.72 -17.70 -19.23
CA VAL A 319 -8.16 -18.88 -18.47
C VAL A 319 -9.27 -19.53 -19.26
N GLU A 320 -9.04 -20.77 -19.71
CA GLU A 320 -9.98 -21.57 -20.50
C GLU A 320 -10.92 -22.38 -19.59
N ASP A 321 -10.46 -22.79 -18.40
CA ASP A 321 -11.22 -23.56 -17.43
C ASP A 321 -11.33 -22.79 -16.11
N PRO A 322 -12.50 -22.18 -15.80
CA PRO A 322 -12.71 -21.42 -14.57
C PRO A 322 -12.61 -22.27 -13.28
N ILE A 323 -12.83 -23.59 -13.36
CA ILE A 323 -12.76 -24.51 -12.22
C ILE A 323 -11.30 -24.76 -11.83
N ARG A 324 -10.42 -24.78 -12.82
CA ARG A 324 -8.98 -24.93 -12.65
C ARG A 324 -8.29 -23.73 -13.26
N PRO A 325 -8.16 -22.62 -12.53
CA PRO A 325 -7.75 -21.34 -13.10
C PRO A 325 -6.24 -21.31 -13.43
N TRP A 326 -5.90 -21.97 -14.53
CA TRP A 326 -4.60 -21.91 -15.18
C TRP A 326 -4.71 -20.95 -16.37
N ALA A 327 -3.86 -19.96 -16.40
CA ALA A 327 -3.81 -18.99 -17.47
C ALA A 327 -2.76 -19.37 -18.51
N ARG A 328 -3.06 -19.13 -19.78
CA ARG A 328 -2.13 -19.26 -20.89
C ARG A 328 -2.02 -17.94 -21.63
N ARG A 329 -0.81 -17.54 -21.96
CA ARG A 329 -0.61 -16.36 -22.81
C ARG A 329 -0.91 -16.72 -24.25
N VAL A 330 -1.58 -15.85 -24.98
CA VAL A 330 -1.85 -16.07 -26.41
C VAL A 330 -0.52 -16.29 -27.16
N GLY A 331 -0.44 -17.36 -27.93
CA GLY A 331 0.79 -17.77 -28.64
C GLY A 331 1.81 -18.57 -27.81
N SER A 332 1.51 -18.88 -26.53
CA SER A 332 2.38 -19.70 -25.67
C SER A 332 1.75 -21.05 -25.37
N THR A 333 2.57 -22.09 -25.23
CA THR A 333 2.16 -23.42 -24.76
C THR A 333 2.21 -23.53 -23.24
N PHE A 334 2.91 -22.62 -22.56
CA PHE A 334 3.08 -22.68 -21.12
C PHE A 334 1.84 -22.15 -20.40
N ARG A 335 1.46 -22.85 -19.33
CA ARG A 335 0.37 -22.47 -18.42
C ARG A 335 0.93 -22.06 -17.09
N VAL A 336 0.31 -21.03 -16.47
CA VAL A 336 0.66 -20.52 -15.14
C VAL A 336 -0.60 -20.50 -14.31
N ALA A 337 -0.54 -20.99 -13.06
CA ALA A 337 -1.66 -20.88 -12.14
C ALA A 337 -1.95 -19.39 -11.84
N VAL A 338 -3.21 -18.99 -11.84
CA VAL A 338 -3.61 -17.60 -11.62
C VAL A 338 -3.07 -17.05 -10.30
N GLU A 339 -2.95 -17.86 -9.27
CA GLU A 339 -2.38 -17.47 -7.99
C GLU A 339 -0.91 -17.01 -8.07
N ASN A 340 -0.17 -17.42 -9.10
CA ASN A 340 1.23 -17.04 -9.32
C ASN A 340 1.39 -15.80 -10.20
N LEU A 341 0.31 -15.30 -10.81
CA LEU A 341 0.34 -14.10 -11.63
C LEU A 341 0.42 -12.85 -10.75
N ALA A 342 1.38 -11.97 -11.08
CA ALA A 342 1.54 -10.67 -10.44
C ALA A 342 0.42 -9.70 -10.88
N LEU A 343 0.24 -8.60 -10.13
CA LEU A 343 -0.81 -7.59 -10.41
C LEU A 343 -0.79 -7.10 -11.87
N ARG A 344 0.38 -6.90 -12.47
CA ARG A 344 0.48 -6.46 -13.88
C ARG A 344 -0.12 -7.47 -14.83
N GLU A 345 0.19 -8.74 -14.62
CA GLU A 345 -0.30 -9.86 -15.44
C GLU A 345 -1.79 -10.08 -15.23
N ARG A 346 -2.26 -10.02 -13.99
CA ARG A 346 -3.69 -10.13 -13.66
C ARG A 346 -4.55 -9.05 -14.34
N ARG A 347 -4.00 -7.86 -14.54
CA ARG A 347 -4.70 -6.78 -15.27
C ARG A 347 -4.94 -7.10 -16.74
N LEU A 348 -4.19 -8.03 -17.30
CA LEU A 348 -4.32 -8.54 -18.67
C LEU A 348 -4.93 -9.95 -18.69
N LEU A 349 -5.52 -10.40 -17.57
CA LEU A 349 -6.10 -11.72 -17.46
C LEU A 349 -7.57 -11.70 -17.87
N LEU A 350 -7.89 -12.52 -18.84
CA LEU A 350 -9.24 -12.79 -19.34
C LEU A 350 -9.68 -14.20 -18.96
N VAL A 351 -10.97 -14.39 -18.83
CA VAL A 351 -11.63 -15.69 -18.72
C VAL A 351 -12.39 -15.94 -19.99
N ASP A 352 -12.24 -17.11 -20.57
CA ASP A 352 -13.06 -17.56 -21.70
C ASP A 352 -14.36 -18.14 -21.15
N THR A 353 -15.48 -17.51 -21.50
CA THR A 353 -16.81 -17.90 -21.04
C THR A 353 -17.72 -18.15 -22.24
N PRO A 354 -18.83 -18.87 -22.07
CA PRO A 354 -19.81 -19.04 -23.14
C PRO A 354 -20.35 -17.72 -23.74
N ALA A 355 -20.33 -16.63 -22.97
CA ALA A 355 -20.73 -15.30 -23.41
C ALA A 355 -19.60 -14.52 -24.11
N GLY A 356 -18.38 -15.08 -24.12
CA GLY A 356 -17.17 -14.46 -24.67
C GLY A 356 -16.13 -14.14 -23.61
N LEU A 357 -15.04 -13.48 -24.03
CA LEU A 357 -13.96 -13.10 -23.14
C LEU A 357 -14.40 -12.04 -22.12
N GLU A 358 -14.05 -12.23 -20.85
CA GLU A 358 -14.26 -11.23 -19.80
C GLU A 358 -13.02 -11.05 -18.90
N PRO A 359 -12.78 -9.87 -18.30
CA PRO A 359 -11.66 -9.68 -17.38
C PRO A 359 -11.81 -10.55 -16.13
N ALA A 360 -10.74 -11.24 -15.73
CA ALA A 360 -10.74 -11.96 -14.45
C ALA A 360 -10.71 -11.03 -13.24
N MET A 361 -10.24 -9.78 -13.39
CA MET A 361 -10.20 -8.81 -12.30
C MET A 361 -11.60 -8.55 -11.75
N LEU A 362 -11.70 -8.53 -10.41
CA LEU A 362 -12.98 -8.31 -9.73
C LEU A 362 -13.52 -6.89 -9.97
N TRP A 363 -12.67 -5.88 -9.80
CA TRP A 363 -13.07 -4.48 -9.81
C TRP A 363 -12.88 -3.82 -11.17
N LEU A 364 -13.98 -3.53 -11.85
CA LEU A 364 -13.99 -2.93 -13.19
C LEU A 364 -14.49 -1.47 -13.16
N GLY A 365 -13.96 -0.69 -14.09
CA GLY A 365 -14.45 0.65 -14.39
C GLY A 365 -15.59 0.63 -15.40
N GLU A 366 -16.09 1.81 -15.76
CA GLU A 366 -17.21 2.02 -16.67
C GLU A 366 -16.97 1.47 -18.08
N SER A 367 -15.72 1.42 -18.52
CA SER A 367 -15.33 0.84 -19.80
C SER A 367 -15.15 -0.68 -19.79
N GLY A 368 -15.45 -1.35 -18.67
CA GLY A 368 -15.16 -2.79 -18.50
C GLY A 368 -13.69 -3.11 -18.26
N GLN A 369 -12.82 -2.10 -18.08
CA GLN A 369 -11.39 -2.28 -17.81
C GLN A 369 -11.11 -2.37 -16.31
N PRO A 370 -10.07 -3.12 -15.88
CA PRO A 370 -9.66 -3.17 -14.49
C PRO A 370 -9.28 -1.79 -13.93
N LEU A 371 -9.84 -1.41 -12.79
CA LEU A 371 -9.55 -0.14 -12.13
C LEU A 371 -8.11 -0.07 -11.62
N SER A 372 -7.47 1.08 -11.81
CA SER A 372 -6.12 1.33 -11.30
C SER A 372 -6.14 1.71 -9.82
N MET A 373 -5.00 1.54 -9.14
CA MET A 373 -4.85 2.06 -7.76
C MET A 373 -5.00 3.58 -7.68
N SER A 374 -4.65 4.32 -8.74
CA SER A 374 -4.84 5.78 -8.80
C SER A 374 -6.31 6.15 -8.86
N ALA A 375 -7.14 5.42 -9.61
CA ALA A 375 -8.58 5.62 -9.66
C ALA A 375 -9.22 5.43 -8.27
N TRP A 376 -8.79 4.42 -7.52
CA TRP A 376 -9.26 4.23 -6.14
C TRP A 376 -8.80 5.33 -5.19
N LYS A 377 -7.56 5.81 -5.30
CA LYS A 377 -7.10 6.96 -4.51
C LYS A 377 -7.91 8.22 -4.82
N GLU A 378 -8.26 8.45 -6.08
CA GLU A 378 -9.12 9.58 -6.46
C GLU A 378 -10.54 9.40 -5.93
N MET A 379 -11.08 8.19 -5.91
CA MET A 379 -12.36 7.89 -5.25
C MET A 379 -12.34 8.31 -3.78
N PHE A 380 -11.30 7.95 -3.00
CA PHE A 380 -11.15 8.39 -1.61
C PHE A 380 -11.06 9.91 -1.50
N ALA A 381 -10.27 10.55 -2.34
CA ALA A 381 -10.12 12.00 -2.35
C ALA A 381 -11.46 12.71 -2.68
N ALA A 382 -12.19 12.21 -3.66
CA ALA A 382 -13.51 12.72 -4.03
C ALA A 382 -14.53 12.53 -2.90
N SER A 383 -14.49 11.39 -2.21
CA SER A 383 -15.35 11.12 -1.05
C SER A 383 -15.06 12.08 0.11
N ASN A 384 -13.79 12.36 0.39
CA ASN A 384 -13.39 13.33 1.40
C ASN A 384 -13.84 14.75 1.03
N ARG A 385 -13.78 15.13 -0.25
CA ARG A 385 -14.31 16.42 -0.71
C ARG A 385 -15.83 16.54 -0.48
N ARG A 386 -16.59 15.46 -0.75
CA ARG A 386 -18.04 15.42 -0.52
C ARG A 386 -18.41 15.51 0.96
N CYS A 387 -17.70 14.78 1.83
CA CYS A 387 -17.88 14.90 3.27
C CYS A 387 -17.68 16.35 3.74
N ARG A 388 -16.58 16.96 3.33
CA ARG A 388 -16.30 18.36 3.68
C ARG A 388 -17.38 19.32 3.18
N ALA A 389 -17.85 19.16 1.95
CA ALA A 389 -18.92 19.97 1.38
C ALA A 389 -20.27 19.77 2.09
N ALA A 390 -20.48 18.64 2.76
CA ALA A 390 -21.64 18.33 3.58
C ALA A 390 -21.47 18.74 5.07
N GLY A 391 -20.38 19.42 5.44
CA GLY A 391 -20.08 19.78 6.82
C GLY A 391 -19.57 18.64 7.70
N VAL A 392 -19.28 17.47 7.10
CA VAL A 392 -18.75 16.30 7.82
C VAL A 392 -17.22 16.36 7.81
N LEU A 393 -16.62 16.59 8.99
CA LEU A 393 -15.17 16.75 9.16
C LEU A 393 -14.45 15.37 9.26
N LEU A 394 -14.87 14.42 8.44
CA LEU A 394 -14.24 13.11 8.36
C LEU A 394 -13.46 12.97 7.04
N ALA A 395 -12.27 12.40 7.15
CA ALA A 395 -11.45 12.05 5.99
C ALA A 395 -10.93 10.63 6.14
N CYS A 396 -10.90 9.90 5.02
CA CYS A 396 -10.46 8.52 5.00
C CYS A 396 -9.54 8.25 3.80
N HIS A 397 -8.68 7.26 3.96
CA HIS A 397 -7.87 6.69 2.89
C HIS A 397 -7.71 5.18 3.11
N ALA A 398 -7.31 4.46 2.08
CA ALA A 398 -7.23 3.00 2.10
C ALA A 398 -6.44 2.41 3.28
N HIS A 399 -5.34 3.05 3.69
CA HIS A 399 -4.54 2.54 4.80
C HIS A 399 -5.24 2.72 6.15
N MET A 400 -6.01 3.80 6.31
CA MET A 400 -6.83 4.04 7.49
C MET A 400 -7.89 2.96 7.68
N LEU A 401 -8.55 2.48 6.61
CA LEU A 401 -9.51 1.37 6.69
C LEU A 401 -8.87 0.08 7.20
N ARG A 402 -7.63 -0.16 6.82
CA ARG A 402 -6.87 -1.30 7.33
C ARG A 402 -6.48 -1.13 8.81
N HIS A 403 -6.20 0.09 9.26
CA HIS A 403 -5.98 0.37 10.68
C HIS A 403 -7.29 0.20 11.46
N THR A 404 -8.41 0.70 10.93
CA THR A 404 -9.75 0.47 11.50
C THR A 404 -10.03 -1.03 11.68
N PHE A 405 -9.79 -1.85 10.64
CA PHE A 405 -9.89 -3.31 10.77
C PHE A 405 -9.06 -3.84 11.94
N ALA A 406 -7.80 -3.41 12.03
CA ALA A 406 -6.88 -3.93 13.05
C ALA A 406 -7.34 -3.58 14.47
N VAL A 407 -7.71 -2.32 14.71
CA VAL A 407 -8.16 -1.84 16.02
C VAL A 407 -9.46 -2.51 16.42
N VAL A 408 -10.48 -2.45 15.56
CA VAL A 408 -11.81 -3.02 15.85
C VAL A 408 -11.75 -4.53 16.03
N THR A 409 -11.00 -5.23 15.19
CA THR A 409 -10.87 -6.69 15.30
C THR A 409 -10.11 -7.10 16.57
N LEU A 410 -9.06 -6.37 16.92
CA LEU A 410 -8.30 -6.64 18.14
C LEU A 410 -9.17 -6.41 19.38
N GLU A 411 -9.93 -5.32 19.40
CA GLU A 411 -10.89 -5.03 20.47
C GLU A 411 -11.92 -6.15 20.62
N GLN A 412 -12.57 -6.55 19.52
CA GLN A 412 -13.58 -7.62 19.53
C GLN A 412 -13.00 -8.96 20.01
N LEU A 413 -11.80 -9.31 19.55
CA LEU A 413 -11.14 -10.54 19.95
C LEU A 413 -10.71 -10.50 21.42
N GLN A 414 -10.24 -9.38 21.94
CA GLN A 414 -9.89 -9.23 23.35
C GLN A 414 -11.13 -9.32 24.25
N ARG A 415 -12.22 -8.64 23.89
CA ARG A 415 -13.48 -8.74 24.62
C ARG A 415 -14.03 -10.16 24.63
N GLY A 416 -14.04 -10.83 23.47
CA GLY A 416 -14.48 -12.23 23.38
C GLY A 416 -13.58 -13.18 24.16
N HIS A 417 -12.26 -12.96 24.13
CA HIS A 417 -11.29 -13.75 24.90
C HIS A 417 -11.49 -13.58 26.41
N LEU A 418 -11.67 -12.36 26.89
CA LEU A 418 -11.94 -12.07 28.31
C LEU A 418 -13.27 -12.66 28.76
N ALA A 419 -14.34 -12.56 27.97
CA ALA A 419 -15.61 -13.16 28.26
C ALA A 419 -15.49 -14.69 28.39
N ALA A 420 -14.85 -15.34 27.42
CA ALA A 420 -14.63 -16.78 27.46
C ALA A 420 -13.76 -17.23 28.66
N LEU A 421 -12.73 -16.43 29.03
CA LEU A 421 -11.93 -16.72 30.22
C LEU A 421 -12.71 -16.53 31.53
N ALA A 422 -13.64 -15.58 31.58
CA ALA A 422 -14.47 -15.37 32.78
C ALA A 422 -15.37 -16.56 33.07
N GLU A 423 -15.85 -17.26 32.04
CA GLU A 423 -16.69 -18.45 32.13
C GLU A 423 -15.91 -19.73 32.49
N GLN A 424 -14.55 -19.72 32.37
CA GLN A 424 -13.73 -20.91 32.58
C GLN A 424 -13.20 -21.03 34.02
N HIS A 425 -13.13 -22.28 34.49
CA HIS A 425 -12.43 -22.59 35.74
C HIS A 425 -10.92 -22.23 35.65
N PRO A 426 -10.25 -21.73 36.72
CA PRO A 426 -8.85 -21.31 36.69
C PRO A 426 -7.88 -22.28 36.01
N ARG A 427 -8.04 -23.59 36.22
CA ARG A 427 -7.19 -24.62 35.57
C ARG A 427 -7.41 -24.74 34.05
N GLN A 428 -8.57 -24.33 33.55
CA GLN A 428 -8.91 -24.38 32.13
C GLN A 428 -8.45 -23.14 31.39
N ARG A 429 -8.24 -22.00 32.07
CA ARG A 429 -7.83 -20.71 31.49
C ARG A 429 -6.50 -20.81 30.78
N GLU A 430 -5.51 -21.48 31.38
CA GLU A 430 -4.19 -21.66 30.78
C GLU A 430 -4.27 -22.52 29.52
N HIS A 431 -5.09 -23.59 29.56
CA HIS A 431 -5.32 -24.45 28.41
C HIS A 431 -6.02 -23.69 27.27
N TYR A 432 -7.03 -22.89 27.60
CA TYR A 432 -7.77 -22.05 26.63
C TYR A 432 -6.82 -21.10 25.90
N THR A 433 -5.98 -20.37 26.61
CA THR A 433 -5.00 -19.45 26.00
C THR A 433 -3.99 -20.18 25.12
N ARG A 434 -3.58 -21.40 25.52
CA ARG A 434 -2.65 -22.24 24.75
C ARG A 434 -3.26 -22.71 23.43
N VAL A 435 -4.56 -23.06 23.43
CA VAL A 435 -5.26 -23.59 22.25
C VAL A 435 -5.69 -22.47 21.30
N PHE A 436 -6.27 -21.39 21.81
CA PHE A 436 -6.86 -20.31 20.99
C PHE A 436 -5.88 -19.18 20.66
N GLY A 437 -4.76 -19.10 21.38
CA GLY A 437 -3.68 -18.16 21.11
C GLY A 437 -3.97 -16.71 21.54
N ASP A 438 -3.03 -15.83 21.23
CA ASP A 438 -3.09 -14.41 21.54
C ASP A 438 -3.88 -13.65 20.45
N PRO A 439 -4.91 -12.85 20.82
CA PRO A 439 -5.62 -11.95 19.92
C PRO A 439 -4.72 -11.08 19.04
N LEU A 440 -3.62 -10.57 19.60
CA LEU A 440 -2.65 -9.76 18.86
C LEU A 440 -1.93 -10.56 17.76
N ASP A 441 -1.54 -11.82 18.03
CA ASP A 441 -0.91 -12.68 17.01
C ASP A 441 -1.91 -13.04 15.92
N TRP A 442 -3.18 -13.23 16.25
CA TRP A 442 -4.23 -13.43 15.26
C TRP A 442 -4.32 -12.24 14.30
N VAL A 443 -4.43 -11.01 14.82
CA VAL A 443 -4.48 -9.79 14.01
C VAL A 443 -3.19 -9.65 13.19
N ARG A 444 -2.02 -9.90 13.79
CA ARG A 444 -0.73 -9.89 13.09
C ARG A 444 -0.72 -10.78 11.85
N ARG A 445 -1.18 -12.02 11.99
CA ARG A 445 -1.26 -12.98 10.87
C ARG A 445 -2.24 -12.52 9.79
N ARG A 446 -3.41 -11.96 10.16
CA ARG A 446 -4.41 -11.44 9.20
C ARG A 446 -3.93 -10.22 8.45
N LEU A 447 -3.18 -9.36 9.10
CA LEU A 447 -2.54 -8.23 8.45
C LEU A 447 -1.32 -8.63 7.60
N GLY A 448 -0.78 -9.83 7.78
CA GLY A 448 0.47 -10.26 7.14
C GLY A 448 1.66 -9.41 7.60
N HIS A 449 1.73 -9.12 8.92
CA HIS A 449 2.90 -8.50 9.53
C HIS A 449 3.93 -9.57 9.89
N ARG A 450 5.18 -9.38 9.46
CA ARG A 450 6.27 -10.29 9.78
C ARG A 450 6.70 -10.19 11.24
N SER A 451 6.58 -9.00 11.84
CA SER A 451 6.99 -8.72 13.22
C SER A 451 5.78 -8.36 14.08
N VAL A 452 5.75 -8.88 15.31
CA VAL A 452 4.78 -8.52 16.35
C VAL A 452 4.88 -7.02 16.68
N VAL A 453 6.10 -6.46 16.67
CA VAL A 453 6.35 -5.02 16.95
C VAL A 453 5.51 -4.12 16.04
N THR A 454 5.32 -4.48 14.77
CA THR A 454 4.48 -3.71 13.83
C THR A 454 2.99 -3.75 14.23
N THR A 455 2.57 -4.72 15.01
CA THR A 455 1.18 -4.89 15.45
C THR A 455 0.94 -4.29 16.83
N LEU A 456 1.99 -4.16 17.66
CA LEU A 456 1.90 -3.58 18.99
C LEU A 456 1.34 -2.15 19.01
N VAL A 457 1.51 -1.41 17.92
CA VAL A 457 0.94 -0.06 17.79
C VAL A 457 -0.58 -0.03 18.00
N TYR A 458 -1.29 -1.11 17.66
CA TYR A 458 -2.73 -1.20 17.87
C TYR A 458 -3.13 -1.45 19.33
N LEU A 459 -2.26 -2.10 20.11
CA LEU A 459 -2.46 -2.20 21.57
C LEU A 459 -2.36 -0.84 22.24
N HIS A 460 -1.42 0.01 21.82
CA HIS A 460 -1.33 1.38 22.35
C HIS A 460 -2.58 2.18 22.04
N VAL A 461 -3.14 2.07 20.83
CA VAL A 461 -4.41 2.73 20.47
C VAL A 461 -5.56 2.27 21.36
N LEU A 462 -5.68 0.94 21.62
CA LEU A 462 -6.72 0.41 22.50
C LEU A 462 -6.51 0.85 23.95
N ALA A 463 -5.27 0.88 24.44
CA ALA A 463 -4.96 1.33 25.78
C ALA A 463 -5.31 2.82 25.96
N GLU A 464 -5.04 3.67 24.97
CA GLU A 464 -5.45 5.09 24.97
C GLU A 464 -6.96 5.21 25.01
N LEU A 465 -7.72 4.48 24.19
CA LEU A 465 -9.18 4.47 24.18
C LEU A 465 -9.77 4.01 25.52
N GLU A 466 -9.23 2.94 26.11
CA GLU A 466 -9.67 2.44 27.39
C GLU A 466 -9.41 3.46 28.52
N MET A 467 -8.25 4.11 28.45
CA MET A 467 -7.86 5.14 29.41
C MET A 467 -8.77 6.37 29.29
N GLU A 468 -9.05 6.85 28.08
CA GLU A 468 -10.01 7.94 27.84
C GLU A 468 -11.41 7.59 28.38
N THR A 469 -11.88 6.35 28.15
CA THR A 469 -13.16 5.88 28.67
C THR A 469 -13.17 5.83 30.19
N ARG A 470 -12.11 5.32 30.81
CA ARG A 470 -12.00 5.25 32.28
C ARG A 470 -11.89 6.61 32.91
N MET A 471 -11.11 7.55 32.33
CA MET A 471 -11.01 8.91 32.81
C MET A 471 -12.33 9.66 32.69
N ALA A 472 -13.15 9.37 31.66
CA ALA A 472 -14.48 9.95 31.53
C ALA A 472 -15.50 9.39 32.56
N LEU A 473 -15.28 8.15 33.03
CA LEU A 473 -16.15 7.50 34.01
C LEU A 473 -15.78 7.82 35.47
N VAL A 474 -14.53 8.21 35.71
CA VAL A 474 -14.04 8.60 37.05
C VAL A 474 -13.63 10.06 36.98
N PRO A 475 -14.50 10.99 37.41
CA PRO A 475 -14.15 12.41 37.45
C PRO A 475 -12.87 12.59 38.28
N GLY A 476 -11.83 13.15 37.66
CA GLY A 476 -10.66 13.58 38.42
C GLY A 476 -11.07 14.73 39.39
N GLY A 477 -10.56 14.70 40.61
CA GLY A 477 -10.88 15.74 41.61
C GLY A 477 -10.43 17.17 41.24
N TRP A 478 -9.86 17.34 40.03
CA TRP A 478 -9.39 18.63 39.53
C TRP A 478 -10.52 19.66 39.22
N ASP A 479 -11.69 19.12 38.82
CA ASP A 479 -12.84 19.92 38.39
C ASP A 479 -13.97 19.90 39.44
N LEU A 480 -13.75 19.26 40.58
CA LEU A 480 -14.74 19.27 41.68
C LEU A 480 -14.63 20.58 42.45
N PRO A 481 -15.77 21.24 42.78
CA PRO A 481 -15.79 22.35 43.71
C PRO A 481 -15.10 21.96 45.03
N ALA A 482 -14.38 22.91 45.64
CA ALA A 482 -13.61 22.69 46.88
C ALA A 482 -14.44 22.05 48.02
N ASP A 483 -15.73 22.28 48.03
CA ASP A 483 -16.68 21.81 49.04
C ASP A 483 -16.96 20.30 48.99
N VAL A 484 -16.65 19.63 47.86
CA VAL A 484 -16.88 18.20 47.70
C VAL A 484 -15.64 17.36 48.11
N ILE A 485 -14.48 17.99 48.23
CA ILE A 485 -13.21 17.34 48.59
C ILE A 485 -13.19 16.97 50.08
N ASP A 486 -13.86 17.72 50.93
CA ASP A 486 -13.87 17.48 52.37
C ASP A 486 -14.73 16.29 52.80
N GLU A 487 -15.80 15.92 52.05
CA GLU A 487 -16.65 14.77 52.38
C GLU A 487 -16.02 13.43 51.99
N THR A 488 -15.16 13.37 50.97
CA THR A 488 -14.52 12.11 50.51
C THR A 488 -13.30 11.73 51.35
N VAL A 489 -12.60 12.70 51.96
CA VAL A 489 -11.47 12.43 52.87
C VAL A 489 -11.92 12.02 54.26
N ALA A 490 -13.11 12.37 54.67
CA ALA A 490 -13.70 11.94 55.96
C ALA A 490 -14.31 10.52 55.95
N ALA A 491 -14.46 9.91 54.77
CA ALA A 491 -15.06 8.58 54.59
C ALA A 491 -14.01 7.47 54.23
N ALA A 492 -12.71 7.78 54.19
CA ALA A 492 -11.59 6.88 54.00
C ALA A 492 -10.77 6.75 55.30
#